data_d03d807aa5724f70af37570f4737fcc0
#
_entry.id   d03d807aa5724f70af37570f4737fcc0
#
_cell.length_a   1.000
_cell.length_b   1.000
_cell.length_c   1.000
_cell.angle_alpha   90.00
_cell.angle_beta   90.00
_cell.angle_gamma   90.00
#
_symmetry.space_group_name_H-M   'P 1'
#
loop_
_entity.id
_entity.type
_entity.pdbx_description
1 polymer ?
#
loop_
_entity_poly.entity_id
_entity_poly.type
_entity_poly.pdbx_seq_one_letter_code
_entity_poly.pdbx_strand_id
1 'polypeptide(L)'
;HMTVAENMGFALKIAGVGKEERAQRVLEAAKLLDLEQYLTRKPKALSGGQRQRVAMGRAIVRQPQVFLMDEPLSNLDAKLRVQTRTQIASLQRRLGVTTVYVTHDQTEALTMGDRIAVLKDGLLQQVGTPRDLYERPNNVFVAGFIGSPA
;
A
#
# COMPACT_ATOMS: atom_id res chain seq x y z
N HIS A 1 -3.55 -16.63 15.26
CA HIS A 1 -2.79 -17.78 15.78
C HIS A 1 -1.59 -18.17 14.90
N MET A 2 -1.59 -17.81 13.64
CA MET A 2 -0.48 -18.06 12.72
C MET A 2 0.69 -17.10 12.97
N THR A 3 1.90 -17.57 12.68
CA THR A 3 3.09 -16.71 12.64
C THR A 3 3.05 -15.74 11.46
N VAL A 4 3.95 -14.76 11.43
CA VAL A 4 4.09 -13.85 10.27
C VAL A 4 4.37 -14.63 8.99
N ALA A 5 5.31 -15.59 9.04
CA ALA A 5 5.65 -16.42 7.88
C ALA A 5 4.45 -17.23 7.37
N GLU A 6 3.69 -17.83 8.27
CA GLU A 6 2.48 -18.59 7.93
C GLU A 6 1.40 -17.70 7.33
N ASN A 7 1.21 -16.49 7.88
CA ASN A 7 0.29 -15.52 7.33
C ASN A 7 0.66 -15.13 5.90
N MET A 8 1.91 -14.77 5.67
CA MET A 8 2.39 -14.34 4.35
C MET A 8 2.29 -15.48 3.32
N GLY A 9 2.59 -16.71 3.72
CA GLY A 9 2.59 -17.86 2.83
C GLY A 9 1.23 -18.56 2.69
N PHE A 10 0.20 -18.15 3.41
CA PHE A 10 -1.07 -18.85 3.47
C PHE A 10 -1.74 -19.02 2.10
N ALA A 11 -1.82 -17.96 1.31
CA ALA A 11 -2.42 -18.00 -0.03
C ALA A 11 -1.66 -18.95 -0.97
N LEU A 12 -0.34 -19.01 -0.84
CA LEU A 12 0.49 -19.93 -1.62
C LEU A 12 0.26 -21.39 -1.21
N LYS A 13 0.07 -21.63 0.08
CA LYS A 13 -0.27 -22.95 0.60
C LYS A 13 -1.60 -23.45 0.04
N ILE A 14 -2.62 -22.61 0.04
CA ILE A 14 -3.95 -22.92 -0.51
C ILE A 14 -3.87 -23.17 -2.03
N ALA A 15 -3.01 -22.42 -2.74
CA ALA A 15 -2.80 -22.61 -4.17
C ALA A 15 -1.96 -23.84 -4.52
N GLY A 16 -1.51 -24.63 -3.53
CA GLY A 16 -0.73 -25.83 -3.77
C GLY A 16 0.75 -25.62 -4.04
N VAL A 17 1.28 -24.43 -3.75
CA VAL A 17 2.72 -24.17 -3.88
C VAL A 17 3.51 -24.99 -2.87
N GLY A 18 4.57 -25.66 -3.32
CA GLY A 18 5.43 -26.50 -2.50
C GLY A 18 6.06 -25.75 -1.33
N LYS A 19 6.38 -26.49 -0.26
CA LYS A 19 6.90 -25.90 0.99
C LYS A 19 8.19 -25.08 0.78
N GLU A 20 9.11 -25.57 -0.01
CA GLU A 20 10.40 -24.90 -0.25
C GLU A 20 10.22 -23.61 -1.06
N GLU A 21 9.48 -23.67 -2.16
CA GLU A 21 9.18 -22.48 -2.97
C GLU A 21 8.39 -21.44 -2.17
N ARG A 22 7.42 -21.88 -1.39
CA ARG A 22 6.64 -21.00 -0.51
C ARG A 22 7.53 -20.29 0.50
N ALA A 23 8.43 -21.01 1.16
CA ALA A 23 9.38 -20.44 2.12
C ALA A 23 10.30 -19.40 1.48
N GLN A 24 10.78 -19.68 0.27
CA GLN A 24 11.64 -18.77 -0.48
C GLN A 24 10.89 -17.48 -0.87
N ARG A 25 9.68 -17.60 -1.39
CA ARG A 25 8.86 -16.43 -1.77
C ARG A 25 8.49 -15.58 -0.57
N VAL A 26 8.19 -16.19 0.57
CA VAL A 26 7.94 -15.47 1.83
C VAL A 26 9.19 -14.71 2.29
N LEU A 27 10.35 -15.36 2.23
CA LEU A 27 11.62 -14.72 2.62
C LEU A 27 11.95 -13.52 1.73
N GLU A 28 11.80 -13.64 0.42
CA GLU A 28 12.02 -12.55 -0.52
C GLU A 28 11.10 -11.36 -0.23
N ALA A 29 9.82 -11.61 0.00
CA ALA A 29 8.86 -10.56 0.38
C ALA A 29 9.21 -9.94 1.75
N ALA A 30 9.62 -10.74 2.70
CA ALA A 30 10.04 -10.27 4.02
C ALA A 30 11.25 -9.35 3.95
N LYS A 31 12.21 -9.65 3.07
CA LYS A 31 13.38 -8.78 2.83
C LYS A 31 12.97 -7.42 2.29
N LEU A 32 12.05 -7.38 1.32
CA LEU A 32 11.54 -6.13 0.76
C LEU A 32 10.82 -5.26 1.80
N LEU A 33 10.21 -5.90 2.80
CA LEU A 33 9.36 -5.25 3.81
C LEU A 33 10.05 -5.05 5.16
N ASP A 34 11.33 -5.41 5.28
CA ASP A 34 12.07 -5.41 6.55
C ASP A 34 11.39 -6.22 7.66
N LEU A 35 10.87 -7.40 7.30
CA LEU A 35 10.16 -8.31 8.21
C LEU A 35 10.94 -9.58 8.54
N GLU A 36 12.14 -9.77 8.04
CA GLU A 36 12.90 -11.02 8.20
C GLU A 36 13.03 -11.45 9.67
N GLN A 37 13.31 -10.50 10.55
CA GLN A 37 13.48 -10.77 11.99
C GLN A 37 12.17 -11.07 12.72
N TYR A 38 11.02 -10.89 12.07
CA TYR A 38 9.70 -11.07 12.66
C TYR A 38 8.95 -12.29 12.16
N LEU A 39 9.54 -13.07 11.25
CA LEU A 39 8.87 -14.20 10.57
C LEU A 39 8.32 -15.27 11.53
N THR A 40 8.98 -15.48 12.66
CA THR A 40 8.57 -16.45 13.68
C THR A 40 7.60 -15.89 14.71
N ARG A 41 7.36 -14.59 14.72
CA ARG A 41 6.45 -13.92 15.66
C ARG A 41 5.01 -14.02 15.20
N LYS A 42 4.10 -13.87 16.16
CA LYS A 42 2.66 -13.74 15.86
C LYS A 42 2.30 -12.26 15.65
N PRO A 43 1.33 -11.94 14.77
CA PRO A 43 0.96 -10.56 14.47
C PRO A 43 0.60 -9.70 15.68
N LYS A 44 0.03 -10.28 16.73
CA LYS A 44 -0.31 -9.56 17.97
C LYS A 44 0.93 -8.98 18.69
N ALA A 45 2.10 -9.53 18.44
CA ALA A 45 3.35 -9.06 19.03
C ALA A 45 4.04 -7.96 18.20
N LEU A 46 3.38 -7.48 17.13
CA LEU A 46 3.91 -6.49 16.20
C LEU A 46 3.29 -5.11 16.44
N SER A 47 4.03 -4.07 16.05
CA SER A 47 3.48 -2.71 15.96
C SER A 47 2.42 -2.60 14.84
N GLY A 48 1.64 -1.52 14.83
CA GLY A 48 0.65 -1.25 13.78
C GLY A 48 1.28 -1.21 12.39
N GLY A 49 2.43 -0.54 12.24
CA GLY A 49 3.16 -0.46 10.97
C GLY A 49 3.72 -1.81 10.51
N GLN A 50 4.20 -2.63 11.44
CA GLN A 50 4.68 -3.98 11.14
C GLN A 50 3.52 -4.87 10.68
N ARG A 51 2.36 -4.82 11.36
CA ARG A 51 1.16 -5.54 10.91
C ARG A 51 0.71 -5.12 9.52
N GLN A 52 0.79 -3.82 9.21
CA GLN A 52 0.47 -3.30 7.89
C GLN A 52 1.41 -3.89 6.83
N ARG A 53 2.70 -3.97 7.11
CA ARG A 53 3.68 -4.59 6.21
C ARG A 53 3.44 -6.09 6.04
N VAL A 54 3.00 -6.80 7.06
CA VAL A 54 2.59 -8.21 6.93
C VAL A 54 1.41 -8.35 5.97
N ALA A 55 0.41 -7.48 6.08
CA ALA A 55 -0.72 -7.47 5.15
C ALA A 55 -0.27 -7.23 3.70
N MET A 56 0.67 -6.31 3.49
CA MET A 56 1.30 -6.08 2.18
C MET A 56 2.05 -7.32 1.69
N GLY A 57 2.79 -7.99 2.58
CA GLY A 57 3.52 -9.22 2.27
C GLY A 57 2.62 -10.35 1.79
N ARG A 58 1.42 -10.46 2.34
CA ARG A 58 0.41 -11.42 1.87
C ARG A 58 0.02 -11.21 0.42
N ALA A 59 -0.01 -9.96 -0.03
CA ALA A 59 -0.30 -9.61 -1.42
C ALA A 59 0.94 -9.81 -2.32
N ILE A 60 2.11 -9.39 -1.86
CA ILE A 60 3.36 -9.42 -2.62
C ILE A 60 3.79 -10.85 -2.97
N VAL A 61 3.68 -11.80 -2.05
CA VAL A 61 4.08 -13.21 -2.30
C VAL A 61 3.33 -13.85 -3.46
N ARG A 62 2.14 -13.34 -3.79
CA ARG A 62 1.33 -13.83 -4.90
C ARG A 62 1.86 -13.37 -6.27
N GLN A 63 2.82 -12.45 -6.29
CA GLN A 63 3.38 -11.84 -7.51
C GLN A 63 2.30 -11.28 -8.44
N PRO A 64 1.46 -10.36 -7.96
CA PRO A 64 0.32 -9.85 -8.71
C PRO A 64 0.77 -8.92 -9.84
N GLN A 65 -0.08 -8.76 -10.85
CA GLN A 65 0.10 -7.76 -11.90
C GLN A 65 -0.38 -6.38 -11.47
N VAL A 66 -1.32 -6.31 -10.54
CA VAL A 66 -1.90 -5.08 -9.99
C VAL A 66 -2.09 -5.22 -8.50
N PHE A 67 -1.69 -4.20 -7.73
CA PHE A 67 -2.05 -4.05 -6.32
C PHE A 67 -3.26 -3.15 -6.16
N LEU A 68 -4.17 -3.54 -5.27
CA LEU A 68 -5.30 -2.73 -4.84
C LEU A 68 -5.13 -2.42 -3.35
N MET A 69 -4.97 -1.15 -3.02
CA MET A 69 -4.81 -0.68 -1.64
C MET A 69 -5.96 0.26 -1.29
N ASP A 70 -6.80 -0.16 -0.36
CA ASP A 70 -7.97 0.60 0.07
C ASP A 70 -7.71 1.22 1.44
N GLU A 71 -7.43 2.52 1.46
CA GLU A 71 -7.17 3.32 2.65
C GLU A 71 -6.15 2.67 3.62
N PRO A 72 -4.95 2.27 3.14
CA PRO A 72 -4.05 1.44 3.93
C PRO A 72 -3.47 2.15 5.16
N LEU A 73 -3.53 3.47 5.23
CA LEU A 73 -2.95 4.27 6.31
C LEU A 73 -3.97 4.89 7.25
N SER A 74 -5.28 4.68 7.03
CA SER A 74 -6.36 5.35 7.76
C SER A 74 -6.35 5.10 9.27
N ASN A 75 -5.88 3.95 9.72
CA ASN A 75 -5.88 3.53 11.13
C ASN A 75 -4.55 3.80 11.86
N LEU A 76 -3.63 4.50 11.23
CA LEU A 76 -2.32 4.80 11.80
C LEU A 76 -2.27 6.22 12.39
N ASP A 77 -1.48 6.40 13.46
CA ASP A 77 -1.20 7.73 13.98
C ASP A 77 -0.38 8.56 12.98
N ALA A 78 -0.32 9.89 13.16
CA ALA A 78 0.28 10.81 12.22
C ALA A 78 1.74 10.49 11.90
N LYS A 79 2.56 10.18 12.91
CA LYS A 79 3.98 9.87 12.73
C LYS A 79 4.17 8.58 11.94
N LEU A 80 3.47 7.53 12.35
CA LEU A 80 3.54 6.23 11.70
C LEU A 80 2.99 6.29 10.27
N ARG A 81 1.96 7.10 10.03
CA ARG A 81 1.40 7.34 8.70
C ARG A 81 2.45 7.90 7.74
N VAL A 82 3.20 8.93 8.15
CA VAL A 82 4.27 9.51 7.32
C VAL A 82 5.36 8.48 6.99
N GLN A 83 5.82 7.74 7.99
CA GLN A 83 6.83 6.71 7.79
C GLN A 83 6.36 5.61 6.85
N THR A 84 5.16 5.09 7.08
CA THR A 84 4.59 4.01 6.27
C THR A 84 4.31 4.46 4.84
N ARG A 85 3.83 5.68 4.65
CA ARG A 85 3.65 6.28 3.32
C ARG A 85 4.95 6.26 2.51
N THR A 86 6.05 6.70 3.10
CA THR A 86 7.36 6.69 2.46
C THR A 86 7.80 5.27 2.10
N GLN A 87 7.59 4.33 3.01
CA GLN A 87 7.92 2.91 2.79
C GLN A 87 7.10 2.30 1.66
N ILE A 88 5.80 2.55 1.61
CA ILE A 88 4.91 2.06 0.54
C ILE A 88 5.33 2.63 -0.82
N ALA A 89 5.59 3.94 -0.89
CA ALA A 89 6.03 4.59 -2.12
C ALA A 89 7.35 4.02 -2.63
N SER A 90 8.32 3.80 -1.74
CA SER A 90 9.60 3.19 -2.08
C SER A 90 9.42 1.74 -2.56
N LEU A 91 8.60 0.96 -1.88
CA LEU A 91 8.33 -0.42 -2.22
C LEU A 91 7.66 -0.53 -3.59
N GLN A 92 6.65 0.28 -3.85
CA GLN A 92 5.95 0.31 -5.13
C GLN A 92 6.91 0.61 -6.29
N ARG A 93 7.81 1.56 -6.12
CA ARG A 93 8.84 1.88 -7.13
C ARG A 93 9.80 0.72 -7.37
N ARG A 94 10.22 0.03 -6.31
CA ARG A 94 11.12 -1.13 -6.43
C ARG A 94 10.45 -2.32 -7.12
N LEU A 95 9.18 -2.57 -6.83
CA LEU A 95 8.43 -3.67 -7.43
C LEU A 95 8.00 -3.38 -8.87
N GLY A 96 7.79 -2.13 -9.24
CA GLY A 96 7.32 -1.73 -10.56
C GLY A 96 5.94 -2.25 -10.92
N VAL A 97 5.13 -2.65 -9.93
CA VAL A 97 3.78 -3.18 -10.13
C VAL A 97 2.78 -2.04 -10.14
N THR A 98 1.88 -2.05 -11.11
CA THR A 98 0.77 -1.09 -11.16
C THR A 98 -0.05 -1.17 -9.88
N THR A 99 -0.27 -0.03 -9.24
CA THR A 99 -0.96 0.05 -7.96
C THR A 99 -2.12 1.02 -8.05
N VAL A 100 -3.30 0.59 -7.61
CA VAL A 100 -4.46 1.46 -7.37
C VAL A 100 -4.52 1.71 -5.87
N TYR A 101 -4.39 2.96 -5.47
CA TYR A 101 -4.33 3.39 -4.07
C TYR A 101 -5.51 4.30 -3.78
N VAL A 102 -6.41 3.88 -2.90
CA VAL A 102 -7.58 4.66 -2.48
C VAL A 102 -7.26 5.38 -1.18
N THR A 103 -7.50 6.69 -1.13
CA THR A 103 -7.28 7.50 0.06
C THR A 103 -8.22 8.70 0.10
N HIS A 104 -8.52 9.18 1.30
CA HIS A 104 -9.17 10.48 1.53
C HIS A 104 -8.17 11.60 1.78
N ASP A 105 -6.90 11.26 1.97
CA ASP A 105 -5.84 12.22 2.29
C ASP A 105 -5.23 12.77 1.02
N GLN A 106 -5.40 14.07 0.80
CA GLN A 106 -4.85 14.75 -0.38
C GLN A 106 -3.31 14.69 -0.43
N THR A 107 -2.65 14.72 0.74
CA THR A 107 -1.19 14.63 0.79
C THR A 107 -0.70 13.26 0.33
N GLU A 108 -1.39 12.19 0.71
CA GLU A 108 -1.08 10.84 0.20
C GLU A 108 -1.24 10.77 -1.32
N ALA A 109 -2.36 11.26 -1.84
CA ALA A 109 -2.62 11.26 -3.27
C ALA A 109 -1.54 12.05 -4.05
N LEU A 110 -1.23 13.25 -3.60
CA LEU A 110 -0.28 14.15 -4.29
C LEU A 110 1.17 13.65 -4.23
N THR A 111 1.55 12.98 -3.14
CA THR A 111 2.94 12.54 -2.94
C THR A 111 3.22 11.14 -3.47
N MET A 112 2.21 10.29 -3.58
CA MET A 112 2.37 8.89 -3.98
C MET A 112 1.90 8.60 -5.40
N GLY A 113 0.90 9.32 -5.89
CA GLY A 113 0.27 9.03 -7.16
C GLY A 113 1.04 9.57 -8.36
N ASP A 114 1.26 8.75 -9.37
CA ASP A 114 1.68 9.19 -10.70
C ASP A 114 0.53 9.86 -11.43
N ARG A 115 -0.67 9.32 -11.27
CA ARG A 115 -1.94 9.87 -11.74
C ARG A 115 -2.96 9.81 -10.61
N ILE A 116 -3.81 10.82 -10.55
CA ILE A 116 -4.85 10.92 -9.52
C ILE A 116 -6.21 10.99 -10.19
N ALA A 117 -7.14 10.17 -9.72
CA ALA A 117 -8.56 10.25 -10.05
C ALA A 117 -9.31 10.86 -8.87
N VAL A 118 -9.93 12.02 -9.06
CA VAL A 118 -10.74 12.69 -8.03
C VAL A 118 -12.20 12.34 -8.24
N LEU A 119 -12.85 11.78 -7.22
CA LEU A 119 -14.26 11.40 -7.24
C LEU A 119 -15.04 12.22 -6.23
N LYS A 120 -16.28 12.53 -6.57
CA LYS A 120 -17.26 13.16 -5.68
C LYS A 120 -18.62 12.51 -5.91
N ASP A 121 -19.24 12.03 -4.84
CA ASP A 121 -20.56 11.39 -4.89
C ASP A 121 -20.65 10.25 -5.95
N GLY A 122 -19.59 9.46 -6.05
CA GLY A 122 -19.49 8.36 -7.02
C GLY A 122 -19.22 8.80 -8.46
N LEU A 123 -19.04 10.08 -8.73
CA LEU A 123 -18.78 10.61 -10.07
C LEU A 123 -17.34 11.07 -10.20
N LEU A 124 -16.71 10.67 -11.32
CA LEU A 124 -15.36 11.08 -11.65
C LEU A 124 -15.34 12.58 -12.00
N GLN A 125 -14.54 13.34 -11.28
CA GLN A 125 -14.37 14.79 -11.50
C GLN A 125 -13.22 15.11 -12.43
N GLN A 126 -12.08 14.45 -12.23
CA GLN A 126 -10.89 14.65 -13.06
C GLN A 126 -9.90 13.49 -12.86
N VAL A 127 -9.14 13.18 -13.91
CA VAL A 127 -7.97 12.29 -13.86
C VAL A 127 -6.79 13.03 -14.47
N GLY A 128 -5.64 12.99 -13.81
CA GLY A 128 -4.41 13.59 -14.34
C GLY A 128 -3.24 13.42 -13.38
N THR A 129 -2.10 13.98 -13.78
CA THR A 129 -0.95 14.06 -12.88
C THR A 129 -1.24 15.03 -11.73
N PRO A 130 -0.52 14.94 -10.59
CA PRO A 130 -0.63 15.93 -9.52
C PRO A 130 -0.53 17.37 -10.03
N ARG A 131 0.40 17.60 -10.95
CA ARG A 131 0.60 18.92 -11.57
C ARG A 131 -0.62 19.38 -12.39
N ASP A 132 -1.20 18.48 -13.19
CA ASP A 132 -2.39 18.79 -13.99
C ASP A 132 -3.57 19.22 -13.11
N LEU A 133 -3.80 18.50 -12.02
CA LEU A 133 -4.89 18.80 -11.08
C LEU A 133 -4.67 20.14 -10.37
N TYR A 134 -3.43 20.47 -10.05
CA TYR A 134 -3.08 21.73 -9.39
C TYR A 134 -3.16 22.93 -10.34
N GLU A 135 -2.55 22.83 -11.52
CA GLU A 135 -2.47 23.94 -12.48
C GLU A 135 -3.76 24.14 -13.30
N ARG A 136 -4.48 23.05 -13.55
CA ARG A 136 -5.66 23.02 -14.45
C ARG A 136 -6.81 22.22 -13.87
N PRO A 137 -7.33 22.58 -12.68
CA PRO A 137 -8.47 21.90 -12.11
C PRO A 137 -9.71 22.08 -12.99
N ASN A 138 -10.46 21.00 -13.23
CA ASN A 138 -11.66 21.04 -14.07
C ASN A 138 -12.83 21.81 -13.42
N ASN A 139 -12.86 21.88 -12.09
CA ASN A 139 -13.94 22.51 -11.36
C ASN A 139 -13.48 22.98 -9.97
N VAL A 140 -14.36 23.71 -9.29
CA VAL A 140 -14.09 24.27 -7.95
C VAL A 140 -13.83 23.17 -6.91
N PHE A 141 -14.50 22.04 -7.02
CA PHE A 141 -14.30 20.91 -6.10
C PHE A 141 -12.86 20.37 -6.18
N VAL A 142 -12.36 20.13 -7.40
CA VAL A 142 -10.99 19.65 -7.62
C VAL A 142 -9.98 20.72 -7.13
N ALA A 143 -10.21 21.97 -7.46
CA ALA A 143 -9.35 23.08 -7.00
C ALA A 143 -9.28 23.16 -5.48
N GLY A 144 -10.42 23.03 -4.79
CA GLY A 144 -10.48 23.05 -3.33
C GLY A 144 -9.85 21.83 -2.68
N PHE A 145 -10.04 20.65 -3.28
CA PHE A 145 -9.44 19.41 -2.77
C PHE A 145 -7.91 19.42 -2.88
N ILE A 146 -7.37 19.87 -4.01
CA ILE A 146 -5.92 19.86 -4.28
C ILE A 146 -5.21 21.08 -3.68
N GLY A 147 -5.84 22.25 -3.75
CA GLY A 147 -5.22 23.53 -3.36
C GLY A 147 -5.54 24.01 -1.96
N SER A 148 -6.25 23.20 -1.15
CA SER A 148 -6.57 23.58 0.23
C SER A 148 -5.29 23.56 1.07
N PRO A 149 -4.83 24.71 1.58
CA PRO A 149 -3.72 24.69 2.52
C PRO A 149 -4.15 23.94 3.77
N ALA A 150 -3.25 23.12 4.28
CA ALA A 150 -3.44 22.37 5.53
C ALA A 150 -3.58 23.34 6.72
#